data_8de9fa59ca7b1a9e53619ee00cd04c23
#
_entry.id   8de9fa59ca7b1a9e53619ee00cd04c23
#
_cell.length_a   1.000
_cell.length_b   1.000
_cell.length_c   1.000
_cell.angle_alpha   90.00
_cell.angle_beta   90.00
_cell.angle_gamma   90.00
#
_symmetry.space_group_name_H-M   'P 1'
#
loop_
_entity.id
_entity.type
_entity.pdbx_description
1 polymer ?
#
loop_
_entity_poly.entity_id
_entity_poly.type
_entity_poly.pdbx_seq_one_letter_code
_entity_poly.pdbx_strand_id
1 'polypeptide(L)'
;MNQEIRFCAAPDSTRLAYTKTGQGPPLVKAANWYSHLEDDWSSPLWQPWLEGWSRHHTLYRYDQRGCGLSDWNISDFSFDRLVGDLETVVDAAGLEKFDLLGLSQGSPVAIAYAARHPERVGRLIVYAAYVQGLLSANTTPEAMEAAEVGLRLLKLSWGTENPAYRQLYTKFLIRDGTPEQFAWLSNLELVSTSPENALALQRTFLHVDIRELAKTIQASTLVLHSKGDMIISFERGRQTAIHIPGARFVVLDGSNHILMATEPAAFQFWEEFYRFLGMDAEAHVPAKKVVASPGEKILLELSPTKREVLRLMAQGYNNMEIARKLTLSEKTVRNYISIIYAKLQINSRGEAIVIARQSGLVDDKFQ
;
A
#
# COMPACT_ATOMS: atom_id res chain seq x y z
N MET A 1 18.96 8.00 -2.04
CA MET A 1 19.92 6.91 -1.70
C MET A 1 20.23 6.14 -2.97
N ASN A 2 21.47 5.76 -3.21
CA ASN A 2 21.82 4.93 -4.37
C ASN A 2 21.50 3.47 -4.04
N GLN A 3 20.75 2.79 -4.91
CA GLN A 3 20.59 1.35 -4.86
C GLN A 3 21.61 0.70 -5.82
N GLU A 4 22.22 -0.40 -5.40
CA GLU A 4 23.08 -1.22 -6.22
C GLU A 4 22.32 -2.47 -6.62
N ILE A 5 22.05 -2.64 -7.92
CA ILE A 5 21.37 -3.83 -8.45
C ILE A 5 22.40 -4.91 -8.70
N ARG A 6 22.11 -6.11 -8.22
CA ARG A 6 22.91 -7.33 -8.37
C ARG A 6 22.03 -8.45 -8.92
N PHE A 7 22.68 -9.49 -9.40
CA PHE A 7 22.00 -10.66 -9.92
C PHE A 7 22.53 -11.92 -9.25
N CYS A 8 21.63 -12.88 -9.02
CA CYS A 8 21.95 -14.24 -8.60
C CYS A 8 21.18 -15.24 -9.46
N ALA A 9 21.57 -16.51 -9.42
CA ALA A 9 20.92 -17.56 -10.20
C ALA A 9 20.26 -18.58 -9.26
N ALA A 10 18.99 -18.83 -9.46
CA ALA A 10 18.25 -19.89 -8.80
C ALA A 10 18.73 -21.27 -9.30
N PRO A 11 18.43 -22.39 -8.59
CA PRO A 11 18.89 -23.73 -8.99
C PRO A 11 18.43 -24.17 -10.39
N ASP A 12 17.36 -23.59 -10.92
CA ASP A 12 16.88 -23.80 -12.28
C ASP A 12 17.49 -22.83 -13.31
N SER A 13 18.55 -22.13 -12.92
CA SER A 13 19.27 -21.11 -13.70
C SER A 13 18.48 -19.83 -13.98
N THR A 14 17.30 -19.62 -13.39
CA THR A 14 16.58 -18.35 -13.46
C THR A 14 17.41 -17.26 -12.80
N ARG A 15 17.70 -16.17 -13.51
CA ARG A 15 18.39 -15.01 -12.94
C ARG A 15 17.40 -14.12 -12.20
N LEU A 16 17.75 -13.78 -10.96
CA LEU A 16 16.97 -12.93 -10.09
C LEU A 16 17.76 -11.64 -9.84
N ALA A 17 17.11 -10.51 -10.06
CA ALA A 17 17.65 -9.20 -9.72
C ALA A 17 17.33 -8.87 -8.25
N TYR A 18 18.31 -8.42 -7.49
CA TYR A 18 18.12 -7.98 -6.12
C TYR A 18 18.95 -6.73 -5.81
N THR A 19 18.58 -6.03 -4.75
CA THR A 19 19.27 -4.80 -4.32
C THR A 19 19.28 -4.71 -2.80
N LYS A 20 20.22 -3.90 -2.29
CA LYS A 20 20.25 -3.47 -0.90
C LYS A 20 20.27 -1.95 -0.80
N THR A 21 19.61 -1.40 0.21
CA THR A 21 19.52 0.04 0.44
C THR A 21 19.48 0.34 1.94
N GLY A 22 20.07 1.45 2.37
CA GLY A 22 20.10 1.83 3.78
C GLY A 22 21.27 1.19 4.55
N GLN A 23 21.24 1.36 5.87
CA GLN A 23 22.24 0.84 6.82
C GLN A 23 21.53 0.40 8.10
N GLY A 24 22.06 -0.65 8.74
CA GLY A 24 21.53 -1.21 9.99
C GLY A 24 21.25 -2.71 9.88
N PRO A 25 20.47 -3.27 10.81
CA PRO A 25 20.07 -4.68 10.78
C PRO A 25 19.42 -5.06 9.45
N PRO A 26 19.63 -6.29 8.95
CA PRO A 26 19.05 -6.71 7.69
C PRO A 26 17.53 -6.90 7.80
N LEU A 27 16.80 -6.26 6.91
CA LEU A 27 15.37 -6.43 6.66
C LEU A 27 15.20 -6.93 5.23
N VAL A 28 14.64 -8.11 5.05
CA VAL A 28 14.33 -8.65 3.72
C VAL A 28 12.87 -8.46 3.42
N LYS A 29 12.56 -7.86 2.29
CA LYS A 29 11.19 -7.77 1.77
C LYS A 29 10.98 -8.86 0.73
N ALA A 30 10.13 -9.85 1.03
CA ALA A 30 9.70 -10.82 0.05
C ALA A 30 9.03 -10.10 -1.13
N ALA A 31 9.35 -10.54 -2.35
CA ALA A 31 8.76 -9.97 -3.54
C ALA A 31 7.24 -10.12 -3.49
N ASN A 32 6.56 -9.11 -3.93
CA ASN A 32 5.10 -9.08 -4.00
C ASN A 32 4.70 -8.58 -5.39
N TRP A 33 3.44 -8.77 -5.71
CA TRP A 33 2.74 -8.26 -6.88
C TRP A 33 3.56 -7.30 -7.76
N TYR A 34 3.88 -7.69 -8.97
CA TYR A 34 4.58 -6.94 -10.01
C TYR A 34 5.56 -5.88 -9.50
N SER A 35 6.75 -6.31 -9.15
CA SER A 35 7.83 -5.41 -8.77
C SER A 35 8.69 -5.04 -9.97
N HIS A 36 9.29 -3.86 -9.91
CA HIS A 36 10.40 -3.46 -10.75
C HIS A 36 11.35 -2.63 -9.90
N LEU A 37 12.53 -3.14 -9.60
CA LEU A 37 13.44 -2.54 -8.62
C LEU A 37 13.76 -1.07 -8.89
N GLU A 38 13.89 -0.67 -10.16
CA GLU A 38 14.18 0.73 -10.53
C GLU A 38 12.93 1.59 -10.44
N ASP A 39 11.81 1.14 -11.03
CA ASP A 39 10.57 1.92 -11.05
C ASP A 39 9.97 2.11 -9.66
N ASP A 40 10.01 1.09 -8.83
CA ASP A 40 9.54 1.17 -7.44
C ASP A 40 10.25 2.29 -6.67
N TRP A 41 11.56 2.53 -6.94
CA TRP A 41 12.34 3.53 -6.22
C TRP A 41 11.93 4.97 -6.58
N SER A 42 11.42 5.19 -7.77
CA SER A 42 10.88 6.50 -8.22
C SER A 42 9.36 6.63 -8.04
N SER A 43 8.73 5.62 -7.47
CA SER A 43 7.29 5.51 -7.33
C SER A 43 6.69 6.50 -6.35
N PRO A 44 5.62 7.21 -6.69
CA PRO A 44 4.88 8.03 -5.74
C PRO A 44 4.14 7.20 -4.68
N LEU A 45 4.05 5.86 -4.88
CA LEU A 45 3.45 4.92 -3.94
C LEU A 45 4.50 4.24 -3.07
N TRP A 46 5.54 3.65 -3.69
CA TRP A 46 6.50 2.81 -2.99
C TRP A 46 7.68 3.57 -2.39
N GLN A 47 8.11 4.68 -3.00
CA GLN A 47 9.27 5.43 -2.50
C GLN A 47 9.17 5.78 -1.00
N PRO A 48 8.04 6.29 -0.47
CA PRO A 48 7.95 6.61 0.95
C PRO A 48 8.12 5.38 1.86
N TRP A 49 7.65 4.21 1.40
CA TRP A 49 7.78 2.94 2.11
C TRP A 49 9.21 2.42 2.08
N LEU A 50 9.84 2.46 0.91
CA LEU A 50 11.22 2.04 0.72
C LEU A 50 12.18 2.89 1.54
N GLU A 51 11.97 4.21 1.56
CA GLU A 51 12.72 5.13 2.41
C GLU A 51 12.49 4.87 3.90
N GLY A 52 11.25 4.59 4.30
CA GLY A 52 10.91 4.26 5.68
C GLY A 52 11.59 2.98 6.15
N TRP A 53 11.48 1.89 5.39
CA TRP A 53 12.12 0.62 5.74
C TRP A 53 13.65 0.70 5.71
N SER A 54 14.26 1.45 4.78
CA SER A 54 15.72 1.59 4.66
C SER A 54 16.33 2.64 5.60
N ARG A 55 15.53 3.41 6.32
CA ARG A 55 16.02 4.47 7.22
C ARG A 55 16.88 3.93 8.36
N HIS A 56 16.47 2.81 8.93
CA HIS A 56 17.13 2.19 10.09
C HIS A 56 17.52 0.74 9.86
N HIS A 57 17.36 0.24 8.63
CA HIS A 57 17.71 -1.13 8.24
C HIS A 57 18.48 -1.12 6.93
N THR A 58 19.26 -2.17 6.72
CA THR A 58 19.69 -2.54 5.39
C THR A 58 18.54 -3.33 4.76
N LEU A 59 17.75 -2.65 3.91
CA LEU A 59 16.61 -3.23 3.20
C LEU A 59 17.10 -4.02 1.98
N TYR A 60 16.78 -5.31 1.93
CA TYR A 60 16.99 -6.18 0.78
C TYR A 60 15.66 -6.41 0.08
N ARG A 61 15.63 -6.24 -1.25
CA ARG A 61 14.47 -6.49 -2.12
C ARG A 61 14.94 -7.19 -3.38
N TYR A 62 14.01 -7.88 -4.02
CA TYR A 62 14.28 -8.54 -5.31
C TYR A 62 13.04 -8.50 -6.19
N ASP A 63 13.25 -8.58 -7.48
CA ASP A 63 12.18 -8.87 -8.44
C ASP A 63 12.01 -10.37 -8.52
N GLN A 64 10.78 -10.85 -8.30
CA GLN A 64 10.49 -12.27 -8.43
C GLN A 64 10.68 -12.73 -9.88
N ARG A 65 10.84 -14.05 -10.08
CA ARG A 65 10.88 -14.64 -11.42
C ARG A 65 9.71 -14.15 -12.27
N GLY A 66 9.97 -13.86 -13.54
CA GLY A 66 8.98 -13.35 -14.45
C GLY A 66 8.65 -11.86 -14.30
N CYS A 67 9.35 -11.13 -13.40
CA CYS A 67 9.07 -9.72 -13.15
C CYS A 67 10.32 -8.84 -13.18
N GLY A 68 10.11 -7.54 -13.45
CA GLY A 68 11.10 -6.48 -13.37
C GLY A 68 12.38 -6.78 -14.10
N LEU A 69 13.50 -6.69 -13.40
CA LEU A 69 14.85 -6.97 -13.93
C LEU A 69 15.26 -8.44 -13.87
N SER A 70 14.44 -9.30 -13.27
CA SER A 70 14.64 -10.77 -13.30
C SER A 70 14.28 -11.37 -14.65
N ASP A 71 14.69 -12.61 -14.90
CA ASP A 71 14.34 -13.30 -16.15
C ASP A 71 12.83 -13.45 -16.32
N TRP A 72 12.33 -13.16 -17.53
CA TRP A 72 10.90 -13.20 -17.89
C TRP A 72 10.49 -14.51 -18.59
N ASN A 73 11.42 -15.22 -19.19
CA ASN A 73 11.14 -16.50 -19.84
C ASN A 73 11.12 -17.63 -18.82
N ILE A 74 10.00 -17.78 -18.11
CA ILE A 74 9.83 -18.69 -16.99
C ILE A 74 8.77 -19.74 -17.35
N SER A 75 9.10 -21.01 -17.11
CA SER A 75 8.20 -22.15 -17.31
C SER A 75 7.55 -22.66 -16.01
N ASP A 76 8.15 -22.36 -14.86
CA ASP A 76 7.70 -22.86 -13.54
C ASP A 76 7.51 -21.72 -12.55
N PHE A 77 6.23 -21.40 -12.29
CA PHE A 77 5.79 -20.44 -11.29
C PHE A 77 5.22 -21.12 -10.04
N SER A 78 5.58 -22.39 -9.78
CA SER A 78 5.10 -23.08 -8.57
C SER A 78 5.44 -22.31 -7.30
N PHE A 79 4.61 -22.45 -6.28
CA PHE A 79 4.80 -21.75 -5.02
C PHE A 79 6.14 -22.06 -4.36
N ASP A 80 6.60 -23.32 -4.46
CA ASP A 80 7.90 -23.72 -3.94
C ASP A 80 9.06 -23.03 -4.65
N ARG A 81 8.95 -22.76 -5.95
CA ARG A 81 9.94 -21.96 -6.68
C ARG A 81 9.98 -20.51 -6.19
N LEU A 82 8.82 -19.92 -5.93
CA LEU A 82 8.77 -18.53 -5.39
C LEU A 82 9.39 -18.44 -3.99
N VAL A 83 9.22 -19.45 -3.15
CA VAL A 83 9.89 -19.53 -1.83
C VAL A 83 11.40 -19.76 -2.01
N GLY A 84 11.81 -20.62 -2.96
CA GLY A 84 13.21 -20.88 -3.29
C GLY A 84 13.93 -19.66 -3.91
N ASP A 85 13.21 -18.77 -4.59
CA ASP A 85 13.75 -17.50 -5.09
C ASP A 85 14.17 -16.59 -3.91
N LEU A 86 13.33 -16.51 -2.87
CA LEU A 86 13.69 -15.78 -1.65
C LEU A 86 14.95 -16.39 -1.00
N GLU A 87 15.04 -17.72 -0.90
CA GLU A 87 16.20 -18.42 -0.38
C GLU A 87 17.46 -18.09 -1.19
N THR A 88 17.38 -18.20 -2.52
CA THR A 88 18.48 -17.86 -3.43
C THR A 88 18.99 -16.43 -3.22
N VAL A 89 18.10 -15.47 -3.04
CA VAL A 89 18.47 -14.06 -2.83
C VAL A 89 19.15 -13.85 -1.48
N VAL A 90 18.63 -14.41 -0.39
CA VAL A 90 19.22 -14.23 0.94
C VAL A 90 20.55 -14.93 1.06
N ASP A 91 20.75 -16.06 0.37
CA ASP A 91 22.04 -16.76 0.29
C ASP A 91 23.06 -15.95 -0.51
N ALA A 92 22.67 -15.43 -1.69
CA ALA A 92 23.53 -14.56 -2.50
C ALA A 92 23.89 -13.25 -1.79
N ALA A 93 23.02 -12.76 -0.91
CA ALA A 93 23.26 -11.59 -0.07
C ALA A 93 24.14 -11.91 1.17
N GLY A 94 24.43 -13.19 1.46
CA GLY A 94 25.23 -13.62 2.61
C GLY A 94 24.52 -13.41 3.96
N LEU A 95 23.18 -13.50 4.00
CA LEU A 95 22.40 -13.24 5.20
C LEU A 95 22.20 -14.54 6.00
N GLU A 96 22.76 -14.60 7.21
CA GLU A 96 22.53 -15.72 8.12
C GLU A 96 21.23 -15.55 8.92
N LYS A 97 20.98 -14.33 9.44
CA LYS A 97 19.78 -14.00 10.19
C LYS A 97 19.29 -12.61 9.84
N PHE A 98 17.97 -12.47 9.67
CA PHE A 98 17.32 -11.21 9.26
C PHE A 98 15.87 -11.15 9.73
N ASP A 99 15.31 -9.94 9.74
CA ASP A 99 13.88 -9.73 9.87
C ASP A 99 13.23 -9.81 8.48
N LEU A 100 12.04 -10.42 8.40
CA LEU A 100 11.37 -10.72 7.13
C LEU A 100 10.04 -9.98 7.03
N LEU A 101 9.86 -9.25 5.93
CA LEU A 101 8.67 -8.49 5.60
C LEU A 101 7.95 -9.12 4.40
N GLY A 102 6.68 -9.46 4.59
CA GLY A 102 5.79 -9.93 3.53
C GLY A 102 4.58 -9.02 3.35
N LEU A 103 4.32 -8.59 2.12
CA LEU A 103 3.16 -7.75 1.78
C LEU A 103 2.32 -8.49 0.74
N SER A 104 0.99 -8.56 0.93
CA SER A 104 0.06 -9.15 -0.04
C SER A 104 0.55 -10.54 -0.49
N GLN A 105 0.80 -10.76 -1.78
CA GLN A 105 1.33 -12.03 -2.33
C GLN A 105 2.72 -12.41 -1.76
N GLY A 106 3.51 -11.46 -1.31
CA GLY A 106 4.76 -11.73 -0.62
C GLY A 106 4.57 -12.30 0.79
N SER A 107 3.37 -12.14 1.39
CA SER A 107 3.10 -12.66 2.73
C SER A 107 3.11 -14.18 2.80
N PRO A 108 2.41 -14.94 1.95
CA PRO A 108 2.52 -16.40 1.97
C PRO A 108 3.93 -16.91 1.69
N VAL A 109 4.70 -16.25 0.83
CA VAL A 109 6.12 -16.59 0.58
C VAL A 109 6.95 -16.38 1.86
N ALA A 110 6.80 -15.22 2.52
CA ALA A 110 7.50 -14.91 3.76
C ALA A 110 7.11 -15.88 4.90
N ILE A 111 5.83 -16.20 5.04
CA ILE A 111 5.31 -17.16 6.01
C ILE A 111 5.90 -18.55 5.77
N ALA A 112 5.87 -19.04 4.53
CA ALA A 112 6.41 -20.34 4.19
C ALA A 112 7.92 -20.41 4.40
N TYR A 113 8.66 -19.35 4.04
CA TYR A 113 10.10 -19.27 4.29
C TYR A 113 10.40 -19.29 5.80
N ALA A 114 9.73 -18.46 6.60
CA ALA A 114 9.94 -18.39 8.05
C ALA A 114 9.64 -19.72 8.75
N ALA A 115 8.67 -20.47 8.26
CA ALA A 115 8.35 -21.80 8.80
C ALA A 115 9.38 -22.87 8.42
N ARG A 116 9.98 -22.77 7.24
CA ARG A 116 11.01 -23.71 6.75
C ARG A 116 12.40 -23.41 7.31
N HIS A 117 12.68 -22.15 7.64
CA HIS A 117 13.99 -21.66 8.11
C HIS A 117 13.86 -20.85 9.41
N PRO A 118 13.38 -21.47 10.50
CA PRO A 118 13.13 -20.75 11.76
C PRO A 118 14.42 -20.17 12.38
N GLU A 119 15.59 -20.73 12.08
CA GLU A 119 16.88 -20.25 12.53
C GLU A 119 17.31 -18.95 11.86
N ARG A 120 16.81 -18.67 10.66
CA ARG A 120 17.20 -17.51 9.85
C ARG A 120 16.31 -16.28 10.06
N VAL A 121 15.06 -16.47 10.46
CA VAL A 121 14.08 -15.37 10.60
C VAL A 121 14.01 -14.93 12.05
N GLY A 122 14.48 -13.72 12.33
CA GLY A 122 14.40 -13.12 13.67
C GLY A 122 12.99 -12.70 14.04
N ARG A 123 12.38 -11.91 13.18
CA ARG A 123 10.99 -11.44 13.29
C ARG A 123 10.29 -11.53 11.94
N LEU A 124 9.00 -11.83 11.96
CA LEU A 124 8.17 -11.85 10.76
C LEU A 124 7.13 -10.72 10.84
N ILE A 125 7.10 -9.86 9.85
CA ILE A 125 6.10 -8.81 9.70
C ILE A 125 5.33 -9.07 8.43
N VAL A 126 4.00 -9.17 8.51
CA VAL A 126 3.17 -9.38 7.32
C VAL A 126 2.01 -8.38 7.30
N TYR A 127 1.75 -7.82 6.11
CA TYR A 127 0.66 -6.90 5.87
C TYR A 127 -0.22 -7.41 4.73
N ALA A 128 -1.55 -7.26 4.87
CA ALA A 128 -2.55 -7.79 3.94
C ALA A 128 -2.30 -9.27 3.61
N ALA A 129 -2.03 -10.04 4.66
CA ALA A 129 -1.58 -11.42 4.57
C ALA A 129 -2.74 -12.42 4.43
N TYR A 130 -2.41 -13.57 3.87
CA TYR A 130 -3.29 -14.74 3.83
C TYR A 130 -2.48 -16.04 3.83
N VAL A 131 -3.07 -17.08 4.41
CA VAL A 131 -2.50 -18.44 4.45
C VAL A 131 -3.20 -19.40 3.50
N GLN A 132 -4.28 -18.93 2.86
CA GLN A 132 -5.11 -19.73 1.98
C GLN A 132 -5.56 -18.89 0.77
N GLY A 133 -5.31 -19.37 -0.44
CA GLY A 133 -5.80 -18.81 -1.70
C GLY A 133 -7.29 -19.08 -1.91
N LEU A 134 -7.93 -18.35 -2.83
CA LEU A 134 -9.37 -18.48 -3.09
C LEU A 134 -9.74 -19.83 -3.72
N LEU A 135 -8.82 -20.47 -4.45
CA LEU A 135 -9.03 -21.75 -5.15
C LEU A 135 -8.31 -22.92 -4.46
N SER A 136 -8.02 -22.81 -3.18
CA SER A 136 -7.49 -23.91 -2.39
C SER A 136 -8.59 -24.93 -2.01
N ALA A 137 -8.25 -25.96 -1.28
CA ALA A 137 -9.21 -27.00 -0.86
C ALA A 137 -10.47 -26.40 -0.17
N ASN A 138 -11.64 -26.92 -0.52
CA ASN A 138 -12.97 -26.48 -0.03
C ASN A 138 -13.42 -25.09 -0.56
N THR A 139 -13.05 -24.75 -1.78
CA THR A 139 -13.51 -23.52 -2.43
C THR A 139 -15.02 -23.58 -2.71
N THR A 140 -15.74 -22.50 -2.36
CA THR A 140 -17.16 -22.36 -2.70
C THR A 140 -17.35 -21.99 -4.18
N PRO A 141 -18.52 -22.31 -4.79
CA PRO A 141 -18.82 -21.87 -6.15
C PRO A 141 -18.66 -20.36 -6.37
N GLU A 142 -19.06 -19.55 -5.40
CA GLU A 142 -18.95 -18.09 -5.44
C GLU A 142 -17.48 -17.63 -5.45
N ALA A 143 -16.62 -18.28 -4.66
CA ALA A 143 -15.19 -17.99 -4.64
C ALA A 143 -14.51 -18.42 -5.97
N MET A 144 -14.95 -19.52 -6.59
CA MET A 144 -14.48 -19.93 -7.92
C MET A 144 -14.87 -18.91 -8.98
N GLU A 145 -16.12 -18.45 -8.98
CA GLU A 145 -16.59 -17.40 -9.90
C GLU A 145 -15.81 -16.09 -9.72
N ALA A 146 -15.63 -15.64 -8.47
CA ALA A 146 -14.86 -14.44 -8.16
C ALA A 146 -13.41 -14.54 -8.64
N ALA A 147 -12.76 -15.69 -8.48
CA ALA A 147 -11.40 -15.92 -8.94
C ALA A 147 -11.33 -15.90 -10.49
N GLU A 148 -12.30 -16.50 -11.18
CA GLU A 148 -12.35 -16.49 -12.64
C GLU A 148 -12.57 -15.07 -13.18
N VAL A 149 -13.48 -14.31 -12.60
CA VAL A 149 -13.70 -12.89 -12.94
C VAL A 149 -12.41 -12.09 -12.73
N GLY A 150 -11.72 -12.31 -11.62
CA GLY A 150 -10.43 -11.67 -11.35
C GLY A 150 -9.37 -11.98 -12.38
N LEU A 151 -9.22 -13.25 -12.79
CA LEU A 151 -8.28 -13.67 -13.83
C LEU A 151 -8.64 -13.08 -15.21
N ARG A 152 -9.92 -13.01 -15.55
CA ARG A 152 -10.38 -12.37 -16.80
C ARG A 152 -10.10 -10.87 -16.81
N LEU A 153 -10.38 -10.18 -15.70
CA LEU A 153 -10.07 -8.75 -15.54
C LEU A 153 -8.56 -8.50 -15.67
N LEU A 154 -7.75 -9.32 -15.01
CA LEU A 154 -6.30 -9.26 -15.10
C LEU A 154 -5.82 -9.40 -16.55
N LYS A 155 -6.31 -10.41 -17.27
CA LYS A 155 -5.98 -10.61 -18.68
C LYS A 155 -6.35 -9.40 -19.55
N LEU A 156 -7.49 -8.79 -19.29
CA LEU A 156 -7.94 -7.60 -20.02
C LEU A 156 -7.11 -6.37 -19.67
N SER A 157 -6.70 -6.20 -18.40
CA SER A 157 -5.90 -5.05 -17.98
C SER A 157 -4.51 -5.07 -18.61
N TRP A 158 -3.85 -6.23 -18.70
CA TRP A 158 -2.52 -6.36 -19.29
C TRP A 158 -2.50 -6.42 -20.82
N GLY A 159 -3.48 -7.06 -21.41
CA GLY A 159 -3.45 -7.43 -22.84
C GLY A 159 -4.11 -6.40 -23.76
N THR A 160 -4.67 -5.30 -23.27
CA THR A 160 -5.41 -4.34 -24.10
C THR A 160 -4.88 -2.92 -24.01
N GLU A 161 -4.97 -2.19 -25.13
CA GLU A 161 -4.67 -0.76 -25.16
C GLU A 161 -5.69 0.09 -24.38
N ASN A 162 -6.86 -0.49 -24.04
CA ASN A 162 -7.92 0.24 -23.34
C ASN A 162 -7.55 0.47 -21.86
N PRO A 163 -7.28 1.71 -21.45
CA PRO A 163 -6.85 2.03 -20.09
C PRO A 163 -7.94 1.79 -19.03
N ALA A 164 -9.21 1.65 -19.43
CA ALA A 164 -10.32 1.50 -18.50
C ALA A 164 -10.22 0.24 -17.64
N TYR A 165 -9.74 -0.87 -18.20
CA TYR A 165 -9.56 -2.12 -17.45
C TYR A 165 -8.44 -2.00 -16.42
N ARG A 166 -7.30 -1.37 -16.79
CA ARG A 166 -6.19 -1.09 -15.85
C ARG A 166 -6.64 -0.16 -14.73
N GLN A 167 -7.37 0.91 -15.08
CA GLN A 167 -7.92 1.83 -14.08
C GLN A 167 -8.88 1.15 -13.11
N LEU A 168 -9.72 0.24 -13.59
CA LEU A 168 -10.62 -0.52 -12.73
C LEU A 168 -9.83 -1.39 -11.75
N TYR A 169 -8.83 -2.14 -12.23
CA TYR A 169 -7.99 -2.99 -11.40
C TYR A 169 -7.20 -2.17 -10.35
N THR A 170 -6.60 -1.06 -10.78
CA THR A 170 -5.87 -0.13 -9.92
C THR A 170 -6.74 0.40 -8.78
N LYS A 171 -8.04 0.65 -9.02
CA LYS A 171 -8.98 1.11 -7.99
C LYS A 171 -9.27 0.11 -6.89
N PHE A 172 -9.08 -1.18 -7.11
CA PHE A 172 -9.14 -2.17 -6.04
C PHE A 172 -7.90 -2.11 -5.15
N LEU A 173 -6.75 -1.72 -5.70
CA LEU A 173 -5.49 -1.62 -4.95
C LEU A 173 -5.38 -0.31 -4.16
N ILE A 174 -5.74 0.82 -4.78
CA ILE A 174 -5.72 2.15 -4.19
C ILE A 174 -7.04 2.86 -4.48
N ARG A 175 -7.92 2.93 -3.50
CA ARG A 175 -9.25 3.51 -3.65
C ARG A 175 -9.21 5.03 -3.83
N ASP A 176 -8.40 5.69 -3.01
CA ASP A 176 -8.34 7.14 -2.86
C ASP A 176 -7.02 7.72 -3.39
N GLY A 177 -6.43 7.08 -4.41
CA GLY A 177 -5.18 7.52 -5.04
C GLY A 177 -5.34 8.81 -5.84
N THR A 178 -4.24 9.57 -5.98
CA THR A 178 -4.17 10.71 -6.90
C THR A 178 -4.12 10.23 -8.36
N PRO A 179 -4.46 11.07 -9.35
CA PRO A 179 -4.30 10.74 -10.76
C PRO A 179 -2.88 10.27 -11.12
N GLU A 180 -1.85 10.87 -10.52
CA GLU A 180 -0.46 10.49 -10.70
C GLU A 180 -0.18 9.07 -10.17
N GLN A 181 -0.70 8.74 -8.99
CA GLN A 181 -0.56 7.42 -8.39
C GLN A 181 -1.28 6.35 -9.21
N PHE A 182 -2.48 6.65 -9.71
CA PHE A 182 -3.20 5.76 -10.64
C PHE A 182 -2.44 5.55 -11.94
N ALA A 183 -1.90 6.62 -12.53
CA ALA A 183 -1.13 6.54 -13.77
C ALA A 183 0.15 5.71 -13.57
N TRP A 184 0.87 5.96 -12.47
CA TRP A 184 2.08 5.21 -12.15
C TRP A 184 1.79 3.70 -11.96
N LEU A 185 0.78 3.36 -11.17
CA LEU A 185 0.43 1.94 -10.91
C LEU A 185 -0.03 1.24 -12.20
N SER A 186 -0.79 1.93 -13.04
CA SER A 186 -1.18 1.41 -14.37
C SER A 186 0.02 1.21 -15.31
N ASN A 187 1.05 2.06 -15.20
CA ASN A 187 2.28 1.90 -15.97
C ASN A 187 3.14 0.74 -15.44
N LEU A 188 3.22 0.59 -14.11
CA LEU A 188 3.95 -0.52 -13.49
C LEU A 188 3.47 -1.88 -14.01
N GLU A 189 2.19 -2.05 -14.20
CA GLU A 189 1.65 -3.28 -14.80
C GLU A 189 2.35 -3.62 -16.12
N LEU A 190 2.57 -2.63 -17.00
CA LEU A 190 3.13 -2.82 -18.33
C LEU A 190 4.64 -3.09 -18.33
N VAL A 191 5.37 -2.46 -17.41
CA VAL A 191 6.84 -2.54 -17.37
C VAL A 191 7.36 -3.64 -16.47
N SER A 192 6.52 -4.18 -15.58
CA SER A 192 6.96 -5.13 -14.57
C SER A 192 6.86 -6.59 -14.99
N THR A 193 5.95 -6.96 -15.89
CA THR A 193 5.80 -8.36 -16.30
C THR A 193 4.94 -8.51 -17.57
N SER A 194 5.00 -9.69 -18.21
CA SER A 194 4.09 -10.02 -19.31
C SER A 194 2.70 -10.43 -18.81
N PRO A 195 1.65 -10.32 -19.66
CA PRO A 195 0.31 -10.83 -19.33
C PRO A 195 0.30 -12.32 -18.93
N GLU A 196 1.12 -13.13 -19.60
CA GLU A 196 1.22 -14.58 -19.37
C GLU A 196 1.82 -14.86 -17.99
N ASN A 197 2.91 -14.18 -17.64
CA ASN A 197 3.56 -14.30 -16.34
C ASN A 197 2.64 -13.80 -15.22
N ALA A 198 1.96 -12.67 -15.43
CA ALA A 198 0.98 -12.14 -14.49
C ALA A 198 -0.13 -13.14 -14.17
N LEU A 199 -0.69 -13.79 -15.21
CA LEU A 199 -1.71 -14.83 -15.05
C LEU A 199 -1.17 -16.09 -14.37
N ALA A 200 0.05 -16.51 -14.69
CA ALA A 200 0.68 -17.68 -14.07
C ALA A 200 0.92 -17.46 -12.57
N LEU A 201 1.49 -16.32 -12.20
CA LEU A 201 1.68 -15.90 -10.80
C LEU A 201 0.34 -15.85 -10.07
N GLN A 202 -0.65 -15.17 -10.63
CA GLN A 202 -1.97 -15.08 -9.99
C GLN A 202 -2.60 -16.45 -9.75
N ARG A 203 -2.51 -17.38 -10.71
CA ARG A 203 -3.01 -18.74 -10.54
C ARG A 203 -2.31 -19.47 -9.40
N THR A 204 -0.98 -19.36 -9.30
CA THR A 204 -0.23 -19.94 -8.19
C THR A 204 -0.75 -19.44 -6.84
N PHE A 205 -0.90 -18.13 -6.68
CA PHE A 205 -1.38 -17.54 -5.43
C PHE A 205 -2.87 -17.82 -5.12
N LEU A 206 -3.68 -18.07 -6.12
CA LEU A 206 -5.06 -18.53 -5.92
C LEU A 206 -5.14 -19.94 -5.32
N HIS A 207 -4.15 -20.80 -5.54
CA HIS A 207 -4.12 -22.19 -5.07
C HIS A 207 -3.26 -22.41 -3.81
N VAL A 208 -2.59 -21.37 -3.30
CA VAL A 208 -1.75 -21.49 -2.10
C VAL A 208 -2.58 -21.97 -0.91
N ASP A 209 -2.06 -23.00 -0.21
CA ASP A 209 -2.55 -23.41 1.11
C ASP A 209 -1.36 -23.75 2.00
N ILE A 210 -1.05 -22.83 2.91
CA ILE A 210 0.06 -22.93 3.85
C ILE A 210 -0.42 -22.90 5.31
N ARG A 211 -1.69 -23.23 5.56
CA ARG A 211 -2.28 -23.19 6.90
C ARG A 211 -1.53 -24.08 7.88
N GLU A 212 -1.19 -25.30 7.48
CA GLU A 212 -0.43 -26.21 8.33
C GLU A 212 1.00 -25.73 8.56
N LEU A 213 1.62 -25.17 7.52
CA LEU A 213 2.97 -24.62 7.63
C LEU A 213 3.01 -23.38 8.55
N ALA A 214 2.00 -22.52 8.49
CA ALA A 214 1.89 -21.34 9.35
C ALA A 214 1.88 -21.68 10.85
N LYS A 215 1.36 -22.86 11.23
CA LYS A 215 1.33 -23.34 12.63
C LYS A 215 2.71 -23.68 13.19
N THR A 216 3.72 -23.85 12.33
CA THR A 216 5.09 -24.22 12.74
C THR A 216 6.02 -23.02 12.90
N ILE A 217 5.53 -21.80 12.66
CA ILE A 217 6.34 -20.58 12.79
C ILE A 217 6.80 -20.40 14.23
N GLN A 218 8.11 -20.14 14.39
CA GLN A 218 8.75 -19.87 15.68
C GLN A 218 9.10 -18.39 15.86
N ALA A 219 9.25 -17.66 14.75
CA ALA A 219 9.59 -16.24 14.76
C ALA A 219 8.46 -15.42 15.40
N SER A 220 8.82 -14.45 16.26
CA SER A 220 7.86 -13.45 16.70
C SER A 220 7.20 -12.80 15.49
N THR A 221 5.86 -12.77 15.44
CA THR A 221 5.12 -12.37 14.24
C THR A 221 4.17 -11.22 14.51
N LEU A 222 4.24 -10.20 13.64
CA LEU A 222 3.29 -9.10 13.56
C LEU A 222 2.46 -9.22 12.28
N VAL A 223 1.16 -9.30 12.42
CA VAL A 223 0.19 -9.31 11.32
C VAL A 223 -0.58 -8.01 11.34
N LEU A 224 -0.45 -7.21 10.28
CA LEU A 224 -1.19 -5.95 10.10
C LEU A 224 -2.18 -6.10 8.95
N HIS A 225 -3.37 -5.51 9.09
CA HIS A 225 -4.38 -5.59 8.04
C HIS A 225 -5.31 -4.36 8.03
N SER A 226 -5.54 -3.78 6.86
CA SER A 226 -6.51 -2.71 6.68
C SER A 226 -7.94 -3.25 6.77
N LYS A 227 -8.78 -2.61 7.59
CA LYS A 227 -10.16 -3.05 7.84
C LYS A 227 -11.02 -3.12 6.58
N GLY A 228 -10.80 -2.19 5.65
CA GLY A 228 -11.57 -2.07 4.41
C GLY A 228 -10.83 -2.54 3.15
N ASP A 229 -9.79 -3.38 3.28
CA ASP A 229 -9.07 -3.94 2.14
C ASP A 229 -10.01 -4.74 1.23
N MET A 230 -10.06 -4.38 -0.06
CA MET A 230 -10.95 -4.99 -1.05
C MET A 230 -10.27 -6.13 -1.84
N ILE A 231 -8.96 -6.27 -1.76
CA ILE A 231 -8.18 -7.32 -2.43
C ILE A 231 -8.07 -8.56 -1.54
N ILE A 232 -7.59 -8.35 -0.32
CA ILE A 232 -7.51 -9.40 0.69
C ILE A 232 -8.47 -9.03 1.82
N SER A 233 -9.57 -9.77 1.94
CA SER A 233 -10.57 -9.47 2.95
C SER A 233 -9.98 -9.48 4.37
N PHE A 234 -10.50 -8.62 5.23
CA PHE A 234 -10.10 -8.53 6.63
C PHE A 234 -10.11 -9.89 7.34
N GLU A 235 -11.11 -10.73 7.05
CA GLU A 235 -11.21 -12.07 7.64
C GLU A 235 -10.01 -12.97 7.27
N ARG A 236 -9.48 -12.87 6.05
CA ARG A 236 -8.30 -13.64 5.65
C ARG A 236 -7.05 -13.20 6.41
N GLY A 237 -6.89 -11.90 6.67
CA GLY A 237 -5.84 -11.39 7.56
C GLY A 237 -5.98 -11.88 9.00
N ARG A 238 -7.21 -11.88 9.52
CA ARG A 238 -7.53 -12.42 10.85
C ARG A 238 -7.22 -13.91 10.93
N GLN A 239 -7.59 -14.69 9.93
CA GLN A 239 -7.27 -16.12 9.85
C GLN A 239 -5.76 -16.37 9.79
N THR A 240 -5.00 -15.53 9.11
CA THR A 240 -3.54 -15.62 9.11
C THR A 240 -2.98 -15.52 10.53
N ALA A 241 -3.43 -14.52 11.29
CA ALA A 241 -2.99 -14.35 12.68
C ALA A 241 -3.40 -15.54 13.59
N ILE A 242 -4.57 -16.13 13.36
CA ILE A 242 -5.03 -17.30 14.12
C ILE A 242 -4.16 -18.54 13.86
N HIS A 243 -3.66 -18.72 12.63
CA HIS A 243 -2.85 -19.88 12.27
C HIS A 243 -1.39 -19.76 12.75
N ILE A 244 -0.89 -18.54 13.01
CA ILE A 244 0.49 -18.35 13.45
C ILE A 244 0.56 -18.27 14.98
N PRO A 245 1.25 -19.20 15.66
CA PRO A 245 1.34 -19.21 17.12
C PRO A 245 1.90 -17.90 17.69
N GLY A 246 1.20 -17.30 18.64
CA GLY A 246 1.64 -16.08 19.31
C GLY A 246 1.67 -14.83 18.44
N ALA A 247 1.10 -14.86 17.23
CA ALA A 247 1.07 -13.69 16.36
C ALA A 247 0.26 -12.55 16.99
N ARG A 248 0.82 -11.35 16.93
CA ARG A 248 0.13 -10.12 17.28
C ARG A 248 -0.63 -9.61 16.06
N PHE A 249 -1.95 -9.46 16.17
CA PHE A 249 -2.80 -8.93 15.11
C PHE A 249 -3.13 -7.46 15.35
N VAL A 250 -2.87 -6.61 14.36
CA VAL A 250 -3.16 -5.18 14.41
C VAL A 250 -4.08 -4.79 13.26
N VAL A 251 -5.20 -4.19 13.63
CA VAL A 251 -6.20 -3.66 12.70
C VAL A 251 -5.85 -2.23 12.36
N LEU A 252 -5.64 -1.94 11.08
CA LEU A 252 -5.41 -0.59 10.59
C LEU A 252 -6.72 0.03 10.11
N ASP A 253 -6.96 1.27 10.50
CA ASP A 253 -8.16 2.02 10.08
C ASP A 253 -7.96 2.63 8.69
N GLY A 254 -8.04 1.79 7.68
CA GLY A 254 -7.83 2.11 6.27
C GLY A 254 -8.64 1.21 5.34
N SER A 255 -8.76 1.62 4.08
CA SER A 255 -9.48 0.89 3.03
C SER A 255 -8.62 0.57 1.81
N ASN A 256 -7.42 1.12 1.73
CA ASN A 256 -6.49 0.84 0.64
C ASN A 256 -5.74 -0.48 0.88
N HIS A 257 -5.57 -1.27 -0.18
CA HIS A 257 -4.71 -2.44 -0.15
C HIS A 257 -3.23 -2.04 -0.13
N ILE A 258 -2.83 -1.09 -0.96
CA ILE A 258 -1.55 -0.41 -0.88
C ILE A 258 -1.77 0.87 -0.07
N LEU A 259 -1.31 0.90 1.17
CA LEU A 259 -1.47 2.06 2.03
C LEU A 259 -0.81 3.29 1.44
N MET A 260 -1.56 4.38 1.42
CA MET A 260 -1.01 5.68 1.01
C MET A 260 -0.18 6.25 2.16
N ALA A 261 1.03 6.70 1.90
CA ALA A 261 1.96 7.20 2.93
C ALA A 261 1.39 8.33 3.81
N THR A 262 0.30 8.95 3.36
CA THR A 262 -0.35 10.10 4.02
C THR A 262 -1.62 9.75 4.77
N GLU A 263 -2.12 8.51 4.67
CA GLU A 263 -3.34 8.10 5.36
C GLU A 263 -3.09 7.67 6.82
N PRO A 264 -4.10 7.78 7.69
CA PRO A 264 -3.96 7.40 9.11
C PRO A 264 -3.46 5.97 9.30
N ALA A 265 -3.92 5.03 8.49
CA ALA A 265 -3.51 3.63 8.53
C ALA A 265 -2.00 3.44 8.29
N ALA A 266 -1.37 4.28 7.45
CA ALA A 266 0.07 4.24 7.23
C ALA A 266 0.85 4.70 8.47
N PHE A 267 0.38 5.72 9.19
CA PHE A 267 1.00 6.13 10.45
C PHE A 267 0.87 5.04 11.52
N GLN A 268 -0.30 4.40 11.62
CA GLN A 268 -0.50 3.25 12.50
C GLN A 268 0.42 2.08 12.13
N PHE A 269 0.59 1.80 10.83
CA PHE A 269 1.53 0.80 10.35
C PHE A 269 2.95 1.08 10.85
N TRP A 270 3.46 2.30 10.66
CA TRP A 270 4.81 2.65 11.06
C TRP A 270 5.00 2.62 12.58
N GLU A 271 4.02 3.10 13.34
CA GLU A 271 4.04 3.04 14.80
C GLU A 271 4.17 1.59 15.29
N GLU A 272 3.34 0.68 14.76
CA GLU A 272 3.34 -0.73 15.15
C GLU A 272 4.57 -1.47 14.64
N PHE A 273 5.05 -1.13 13.43
CA PHE A 273 6.28 -1.67 12.85
C PHE A 273 7.50 -1.36 13.72
N TYR A 274 7.72 -0.09 14.05
CA TYR A 274 8.86 0.30 14.88
C TYR A 274 8.75 -0.23 16.31
N ARG A 275 7.56 -0.17 16.91
CA ARG A 275 7.33 -0.75 18.24
C ARG A 275 7.65 -2.25 18.27
N PHE A 276 7.24 -2.99 17.25
CA PHE A 276 7.52 -4.41 17.13
C PHE A 276 9.01 -4.72 16.98
N LEU A 277 9.73 -3.86 16.31
CA LEU A 277 11.20 -3.95 16.18
C LEU A 277 11.95 -3.50 17.44
N GLY A 278 11.26 -3.04 18.48
CA GLY A 278 11.86 -2.55 19.72
C GLY A 278 12.50 -1.17 19.59
N MET A 279 12.04 -0.38 18.62
CA MET A 279 12.46 0.98 18.36
C MET A 279 11.48 1.99 18.95
N ASP A 280 11.95 3.19 19.28
CA ASP A 280 11.08 4.28 19.71
C ASP A 280 10.22 4.76 18.54
N ALA A 281 8.93 4.42 18.58
CA ALA A 281 8.00 4.77 17.53
C ALA A 281 7.84 6.29 17.36
N GLU A 282 7.84 7.08 18.46
CA GLU A 282 7.66 8.53 18.40
C GLU A 282 8.82 9.23 17.68
N ALA A 283 10.03 8.70 17.82
CA ALA A 283 11.22 9.24 17.18
C ALA A 283 11.33 8.90 15.68
N HIS A 284 10.63 7.84 15.23
CA HIS A 284 10.85 7.25 13.91
C HIS A 284 9.66 7.31 12.96
N VAL A 285 8.43 7.38 13.49
CA VAL A 285 7.24 7.57 12.65
C VAL A 285 7.40 8.88 11.87
N PRO A 286 7.21 8.88 10.55
CA PRO A 286 7.21 10.11 9.78
C PRO A 286 6.29 11.11 10.48
N ALA A 287 6.81 12.30 10.78
CA ALA A 287 6.00 13.34 11.40
C ALA A 287 4.67 13.37 10.63
N LYS A 288 3.54 13.26 11.33
CA LYS A 288 2.24 13.54 10.74
C LYS A 288 2.38 14.91 10.07
N LYS A 289 2.85 14.96 8.82
CA LYS A 289 2.44 16.06 7.97
C LYS A 289 0.94 15.88 7.98
N VAL A 290 0.26 16.71 8.72
CA VAL A 290 -1.17 16.90 8.54
C VAL A 290 -1.28 17.21 7.07
N VAL A 291 -1.54 16.17 6.27
CA VAL A 291 -1.94 16.38 4.89
C VAL A 291 -3.28 17.02 5.09
N ALA A 292 -3.25 18.34 4.90
CA ALA A 292 -4.47 19.11 4.90
C ALA A 292 -5.48 18.28 4.10
N SER A 293 -6.63 18.00 4.65
CA SER A 293 -7.71 17.30 3.95
C SER A 293 -7.85 17.93 2.56
N PRO A 294 -8.35 17.25 1.53
CA PRO A 294 -8.59 17.89 0.24
C PRO A 294 -9.20 19.29 0.42
N GLY A 295 -10.09 19.46 1.40
CA GLY A 295 -10.62 20.76 1.82
C GLY A 295 -9.58 21.73 2.39
N GLU A 296 -8.64 21.26 3.22
CA GLU A 296 -7.57 22.11 3.77
C GLU A 296 -6.52 22.51 2.74
N LYS A 297 -6.15 21.62 1.81
CA LYS A 297 -5.27 21.98 0.68
C LYS A 297 -5.89 23.08 -0.19
N ILE A 298 -7.15 22.93 -0.52
CA ILE A 298 -7.88 23.91 -1.32
C ILE A 298 -8.07 25.22 -0.54
N LEU A 299 -8.26 25.13 0.80
CA LEU A 299 -8.28 26.32 1.67
C LEU A 299 -6.94 27.07 1.69
N LEU A 300 -5.81 26.36 1.59
CA LEU A 300 -4.48 26.98 1.48
C LEU A 300 -4.28 27.71 0.13
N GLU A 301 -5.00 27.33 -0.90
CA GLU A 301 -5.01 27.98 -2.20
C GLU A 301 -5.93 29.21 -2.26
N LEU A 302 -6.82 29.38 -1.28
CA LEU A 302 -7.62 30.58 -1.14
C LEU A 302 -6.77 31.74 -0.55
N SER A 303 -6.91 32.92 -1.12
CA SER A 303 -6.28 34.12 -0.52
C SER A 303 -6.82 34.34 0.92
N PRO A 304 -6.06 34.99 1.82
CA PRO A 304 -6.49 35.23 3.19
C PRO A 304 -7.91 35.83 3.29
N THR A 305 -8.24 36.78 2.42
CA THR A 305 -9.58 37.42 2.39
C THR A 305 -10.67 36.43 2.01
N LYS A 306 -10.43 35.51 1.05
CA LYS A 306 -11.41 34.50 0.66
C LYS A 306 -11.61 33.44 1.73
N ARG A 307 -10.54 33.07 2.44
CA ARG A 307 -10.64 32.20 3.63
C ARG A 307 -11.49 32.83 4.72
N GLU A 308 -11.32 34.12 4.94
CA GLU A 308 -12.09 34.86 5.95
C GLU A 308 -13.59 34.97 5.54
N VAL A 309 -13.88 35.18 4.25
CA VAL A 309 -15.27 35.12 3.75
C VAL A 309 -15.86 33.73 4.02
N LEU A 310 -15.15 32.64 3.72
CA LEU A 310 -15.63 31.28 3.96
C LEU A 310 -15.83 30.99 5.46
N ARG A 311 -14.94 31.49 6.31
CA ARG A 311 -15.06 31.38 7.77
C ARG A 311 -16.32 32.07 8.30
N LEU A 312 -16.58 33.29 7.84
CA LEU A 312 -17.78 34.04 8.23
C LEU A 312 -19.06 33.39 7.69
N MET A 313 -19.02 32.80 6.48
CA MET A 313 -20.13 31.99 5.96
C MET A 313 -20.45 30.79 6.87
N ALA A 314 -19.42 30.10 7.35
CA ALA A 314 -19.57 28.94 8.23
C ALA A 314 -20.05 29.31 9.65
N GLN A 315 -19.86 30.56 10.06
CA GLN A 315 -20.41 31.16 11.28
C GLN A 315 -21.87 31.65 11.11
N GLY A 316 -22.45 31.50 9.91
CA GLY A 316 -23.86 31.85 9.66
C GLY A 316 -24.12 33.27 9.15
N TYR A 317 -23.09 34.10 8.96
CA TYR A 317 -23.26 35.48 8.49
C TYR A 317 -23.74 35.51 7.01
N ASN A 318 -24.72 36.34 6.70
CA ASN A 318 -25.16 36.58 5.32
C ASN A 318 -24.18 37.51 4.56
N ASN A 319 -24.37 37.68 3.24
CA ASN A 319 -23.42 38.43 2.40
C ASN A 319 -23.28 39.91 2.78
N MET A 320 -24.35 40.53 3.23
CA MET A 320 -24.36 41.92 3.69
C MET A 320 -23.57 42.08 5.00
N GLU A 321 -23.74 41.17 5.93
CA GLU A 321 -23.01 41.12 7.19
C GLU A 321 -21.51 40.87 6.97
N ILE A 322 -21.16 39.95 6.08
CA ILE A 322 -19.79 39.67 5.67
C ILE A 322 -19.17 40.93 5.03
N ALA A 323 -19.90 41.59 4.14
CA ALA A 323 -19.46 42.83 3.49
C ALA A 323 -19.12 43.92 4.54
N ARG A 324 -20.00 44.11 5.54
CA ARG A 324 -19.77 45.06 6.62
C ARG A 324 -18.53 44.68 7.47
N LYS A 325 -18.41 43.41 7.88
CA LYS A 325 -17.29 42.92 8.70
C LYS A 325 -15.92 43.07 8.03
N LEU A 326 -15.89 42.88 6.70
CA LEU A 326 -14.65 42.93 5.92
C LEU A 326 -14.41 44.25 5.20
N THR A 327 -15.29 45.25 5.42
CA THR A 327 -15.23 46.54 4.72
C THR A 327 -15.19 46.40 3.21
N LEU A 328 -16.03 45.50 2.69
CA LEU A 328 -16.17 45.18 1.27
C LEU A 328 -17.56 45.57 0.76
N SER A 329 -17.71 45.66 -0.60
CA SER A 329 -19.05 45.72 -1.18
C SER A 329 -19.69 44.33 -1.18
N GLU A 330 -21.03 44.29 -1.09
CA GLU A 330 -21.77 43.02 -1.20
C GLU A 330 -21.52 42.32 -2.53
N LYS A 331 -21.31 43.09 -3.61
CA LYS A 331 -20.92 42.58 -4.94
C LYS A 331 -19.56 41.87 -4.88
N THR A 332 -18.59 42.42 -4.15
CA THR A 332 -17.28 41.83 -3.97
C THR A 332 -17.38 40.50 -3.19
N VAL A 333 -18.21 40.46 -2.14
CA VAL A 333 -18.45 39.25 -1.37
C VAL A 333 -19.08 38.15 -2.23
N ARG A 334 -20.09 38.48 -3.06
CA ARG A 334 -20.68 37.52 -4.02
C ARG A 334 -19.65 36.98 -5.00
N ASN A 335 -18.78 37.83 -5.55
CA ASN A 335 -17.71 37.38 -6.43
C ASN A 335 -16.73 36.43 -5.72
N TYR A 336 -16.35 36.72 -4.49
CA TYR A 336 -15.48 35.86 -3.70
C TYR A 336 -16.13 34.51 -3.40
N ILE A 337 -17.42 34.49 -3.08
CA ILE A 337 -18.21 33.25 -2.89
C ILE A 337 -18.21 32.43 -4.18
N SER A 338 -18.44 33.02 -5.34
CA SER A 338 -18.39 32.31 -6.61
C SER A 338 -17.02 31.70 -6.89
N ILE A 339 -15.93 32.42 -6.60
CA ILE A 339 -14.54 31.93 -6.74
C ILE A 339 -14.29 30.79 -5.74
N ILE A 340 -14.78 30.89 -4.50
CA ILE A 340 -14.68 29.87 -3.49
C ILE A 340 -15.39 28.59 -3.97
N TYR A 341 -16.63 28.71 -4.46
CA TYR A 341 -17.39 27.57 -4.98
C TYR A 341 -16.69 26.89 -6.15
N ALA A 342 -16.17 27.66 -7.09
CA ALA A 342 -15.42 27.12 -8.24
C ALA A 342 -14.16 26.38 -7.79
N LYS A 343 -13.40 26.93 -6.83
CA LYS A 343 -12.17 26.27 -6.31
C LYS A 343 -12.47 25.04 -5.47
N LEU A 344 -13.53 25.08 -4.66
CA LEU A 344 -13.96 23.96 -3.83
C LEU A 344 -14.74 22.90 -4.63
N GLN A 345 -15.05 23.16 -5.90
CA GLN A 345 -15.90 22.32 -6.78
C GLN A 345 -17.27 22.00 -6.15
N ILE A 346 -17.90 23.00 -5.55
CA ILE A 346 -19.21 22.91 -4.89
C ILE A 346 -20.21 23.86 -5.53
N ASN A 347 -21.51 23.59 -5.29
CA ASN A 347 -22.58 24.36 -5.90
C ASN A 347 -23.52 25.05 -4.89
N SER A 348 -23.27 24.85 -3.59
CA SER A 348 -24.15 25.39 -2.56
C SER A 348 -23.40 25.98 -1.36
N ARG A 349 -24.10 26.92 -0.69
CA ARG A 349 -23.62 27.49 0.56
C ARG A 349 -23.51 26.44 1.69
N GLY A 350 -24.44 25.48 1.71
CA GLY A 350 -24.40 24.39 2.69
C GLY A 350 -23.16 23.55 2.59
N GLU A 351 -22.77 23.16 1.36
CA GLU A 351 -21.54 22.41 1.11
C GLU A 351 -20.29 23.20 1.55
N ALA A 352 -20.25 24.52 1.26
CA ALA A 352 -19.17 25.39 1.69
C ALA A 352 -19.01 25.43 3.22
N ILE A 353 -20.14 25.48 3.95
CA ILE A 353 -20.17 25.47 5.42
C ILE A 353 -19.65 24.12 5.96
N VAL A 354 -20.07 23.00 5.37
CA VAL A 354 -19.61 21.65 5.77
C VAL A 354 -18.10 21.54 5.61
N ILE A 355 -17.56 21.93 4.44
CA ILE A 355 -16.11 21.90 4.17
C ILE A 355 -15.35 22.80 5.15
N ALA A 356 -15.84 24.02 5.43
CA ALA A 356 -15.19 24.93 6.36
C ALA A 356 -15.13 24.37 7.80
N ARG A 357 -16.14 23.62 8.22
CA ARG A 357 -16.16 22.94 9.53
C ARG A 357 -15.22 21.74 9.57
N GLN A 358 -15.32 20.87 8.56
CA GLN A 358 -14.47 19.66 8.46
C GLN A 358 -12.97 19.98 8.36
N SER A 359 -12.63 21.15 7.84
CA SER A 359 -11.24 21.61 7.70
C SER A 359 -10.72 22.43 8.89
N GLY A 360 -11.47 22.51 9.98
CA GLY A 360 -11.06 23.25 11.18
C GLY A 360 -10.99 24.77 11.02
N LEU A 361 -11.58 25.32 9.95
CA LEU A 361 -11.62 26.78 9.72
C LEU A 361 -12.52 27.51 10.74
N VAL A 362 -13.39 26.77 11.40
CA VAL A 362 -14.28 27.24 12.48
C VAL A 362 -14.30 26.21 13.59
N ASP A 363 -13.96 26.61 14.81
CA ASP A 363 -14.08 25.75 15.99
C ASP A 363 -15.54 25.36 16.27
N ASP A 364 -15.79 24.11 16.61
CA ASP A 364 -17.11 23.57 17.00
C ASP A 364 -17.62 24.08 18.37
N LYS A 365 -17.29 25.33 18.74
CA LYS A 365 -17.81 25.95 19.96
C LYS A 365 -19.05 26.78 19.67
N PHE A 366 -20.14 26.12 19.32
CA PHE A 366 -21.50 26.60 19.57
C PHE A 366 -22.41 25.40 19.80
N GLN A 367 -22.55 24.98 21.05
CA GLN A 367 -23.76 24.42 21.59
C GLN A 367 -24.73 25.55 21.90
#